data_b0c4b0eeb031901b97bf02ad2043687f
#
_entry.id   b0c4b0eeb031901b97bf02ad2043687f
#
_cell.length_a   1.000
_cell.length_b   1.000
_cell.length_c   1.000
_cell.angle_alpha   90.00
_cell.angle_beta   90.00
_cell.angle_gamma   90.00
#
_symmetry.space_group_name_H-M   'P 1'
#
loop_
_entity.id
_entity.type
_entity.pdbx_description
1 polymer ?
#
loop_
_entity_poly.entity_id
_entity_poly.type
_entity_poly.pdbx_seq_one_letter_code
_entity_poly.pdbx_strand_id
1 'polypeptide(L)'
;LVVQAALDNEAERIGISVGDTNVATTLRSISAFQGAGGVFDRATYEFQLANIGQTTIQFEDSIRRDTARSILQTATAAGIETPQNLRDELINFYATQHSFDLFTLTEADLPTPVAAPDTAAVQAYYEANIDRFTTPESRAITYAWLTPEMLVDAAAVSEEDIRRLYNERIDQYVQPERRLVERLVFPDDAAASAAMARIDNGSASFDDLVAERGLTLDDADMGDVTEADLGEAGPAVFALTEPGAVTGPLPTFLGPALFRMNAILNAQETTLDEVRDELRGELSAERTRRMIADMRETIIDILAGGATIEQLAAETDMQLGTIAWTQGSDEGIAAYAEFGTAAAAATANDFPELMELSDGGVFALRLDGITPAAPRPLDEVRQDAAAGARVQAAETALMERARALSVELVAQGAQNFSDAQGLVPESFQSVTRLDSVAQVPAPMLESILSADAGTTVINIADGQVLMALVGEDQAPDPADEQTGQLIRAVDEQIGAALAQDVYEYFARALEAEAGISLNQAAINAVHANFQ
;
A
#
# COMPACT_ATOMS: atom_id res chain seq x y z
N LEU A 1 18.01 -11.06 -19.83
CA LEU A 1 18.46 -11.30 -21.21
C LEU A 1 19.19 -12.66 -21.35
N VAL A 2 20.22 -12.94 -20.53
CA VAL A 2 20.99 -14.20 -20.63
C VAL A 2 20.12 -15.42 -20.34
N VAL A 3 19.39 -15.41 -19.23
CA VAL A 3 18.43 -16.48 -18.87
C VAL A 3 17.40 -16.70 -19.98
N GLN A 4 16.86 -15.62 -20.53
CA GLN A 4 15.89 -15.71 -21.62
C GLN A 4 16.48 -16.39 -22.86
N ALA A 5 17.70 -16.02 -23.23
CA ALA A 5 18.38 -16.64 -24.36
C ALA A 5 18.70 -18.13 -24.12
N ALA A 6 19.04 -18.51 -22.89
CA ALA A 6 19.26 -19.91 -22.53
C ALA A 6 17.96 -20.73 -22.61
N LEU A 7 16.85 -20.16 -22.12
CA LEU A 7 15.53 -20.79 -22.20
C LEU A 7 15.00 -20.89 -23.64
N ASP A 8 15.23 -19.86 -24.47
CA ASP A 8 14.87 -19.90 -25.89
C ASP A 8 15.63 -21.02 -26.61
N ASN A 9 16.95 -21.12 -26.36
CA ASN A 9 17.78 -22.18 -26.93
C ASN A 9 17.32 -23.58 -26.49
N GLU A 10 16.93 -23.72 -25.22
CA GLU A 10 16.41 -25.00 -24.72
C GLU A 10 15.05 -25.34 -25.33
N ALA A 11 14.14 -24.36 -25.41
CA ALA A 11 12.84 -24.55 -26.07
C ALA A 11 12.99 -25.00 -27.53
N GLU A 12 13.95 -24.42 -28.24
CA GLU A 12 14.27 -24.82 -29.62
C GLU A 12 14.92 -26.22 -29.66
N ARG A 13 15.87 -26.52 -28.77
CA ARG A 13 16.57 -27.81 -28.67
C ARG A 13 15.62 -28.99 -28.43
N ILE A 14 14.61 -28.82 -27.59
CA ILE A 14 13.60 -29.85 -27.31
C ILE A 14 12.42 -29.83 -28.28
N GLY A 15 12.40 -28.86 -29.21
CA GLY A 15 11.45 -28.79 -30.30
C GLY A 15 10.07 -28.27 -29.91
N ILE A 16 9.99 -27.36 -28.93
CA ILE A 16 8.72 -26.67 -28.62
C ILE A 16 8.32 -25.82 -29.83
N SER A 17 7.18 -26.13 -30.43
CA SER A 17 6.64 -25.42 -31.58
C SER A 17 5.33 -24.73 -31.25
N VAL A 18 5.26 -23.43 -31.52
CA VAL A 18 4.07 -22.61 -31.36
C VAL A 18 3.45 -22.37 -32.73
N GLY A 19 2.27 -22.94 -32.96
CA GLY A 19 1.56 -22.81 -34.23
C GLY A 19 1.02 -21.40 -34.47
N ASP A 20 0.83 -21.02 -35.76
CA ASP A 20 0.35 -19.68 -36.15
C ASP A 20 -1.01 -19.32 -35.56
N THR A 21 -1.86 -20.29 -35.27
CA THR A 21 -3.16 -20.07 -34.61
C THR A 21 -2.98 -19.48 -33.21
N ASN A 22 -1.99 -19.96 -32.43
CA ASN A 22 -1.72 -19.44 -31.09
C ASN A 22 -1.13 -18.02 -31.17
N VAL A 23 -0.23 -17.78 -32.12
CA VAL A 23 0.32 -16.43 -32.37
C VAL A 23 -0.81 -15.46 -32.73
N ALA A 24 -1.71 -15.85 -33.64
CA ALA A 24 -2.85 -15.03 -34.04
C ALA A 24 -3.82 -14.76 -32.87
N THR A 25 -4.02 -15.73 -31.99
CA THR A 25 -4.85 -15.56 -30.77
C THR A 25 -4.21 -14.56 -29.82
N THR A 26 -2.92 -14.68 -29.55
CA THR A 26 -2.17 -13.73 -28.70
C THR A 26 -2.17 -12.33 -29.30
N LEU A 27 -1.95 -12.18 -30.61
CA LEU A 27 -2.01 -10.88 -31.30
C LEU A 27 -3.36 -10.20 -31.14
N ARG A 28 -4.47 -10.95 -31.24
CA ARG A 28 -5.82 -10.40 -31.09
C ARG A 28 -6.14 -9.98 -29.67
N SER A 29 -5.54 -10.58 -28.67
CA SER A 29 -5.74 -10.22 -27.25
C SER A 29 -5.00 -8.95 -26.82
N ILE A 30 -4.04 -8.45 -27.62
CA ILE A 30 -3.28 -7.25 -27.31
C ILE A 30 -4.12 -6.01 -27.63
N SER A 31 -4.55 -5.28 -26.64
CA SER A 31 -5.41 -4.09 -26.78
C SER A 31 -4.79 -2.99 -27.66
N ALA A 32 -3.47 -2.83 -27.64
CA ALA A 32 -2.75 -1.85 -28.48
C ALA A 32 -2.88 -2.12 -29.99
N PHE A 33 -3.30 -3.31 -30.40
CA PHE A 33 -3.49 -3.70 -31.80
C PHE A 33 -4.96 -3.77 -32.21
N GLN A 34 -5.83 -3.32 -31.32
CA GLN A 34 -7.26 -3.25 -31.59
C GLN A 34 -7.61 -1.88 -32.17
N GLY A 35 -8.49 -1.86 -33.15
CA GLY A 35 -9.08 -0.65 -33.72
C GLY A 35 -10.22 -0.11 -32.85
N ALA A 36 -10.89 0.94 -33.33
CA ALA A 36 -11.98 1.61 -32.62
C ALA A 36 -13.19 0.70 -32.24
N GLY A 37 -13.23 -0.53 -32.74
CA GLY A 37 -14.25 -1.53 -32.40
C GLY A 37 -13.79 -2.64 -31.47
N GLY A 38 -12.64 -2.51 -30.77
CA GLY A 38 -12.10 -3.54 -29.88
C GLY A 38 -11.62 -4.82 -30.57
N VAL A 39 -11.65 -4.86 -31.91
CA VAL A 39 -11.22 -5.99 -32.70
C VAL A 39 -9.83 -5.70 -33.29
N PHE A 40 -9.02 -6.75 -33.43
CA PHE A 40 -7.70 -6.64 -34.05
C PHE A 40 -7.76 -5.90 -35.39
N ASP A 41 -7.01 -4.80 -35.50
CA ASP A 41 -6.85 -4.02 -36.72
C ASP A 41 -5.42 -4.11 -37.24
N ARG A 42 -5.28 -4.62 -38.45
CA ARG A 42 -3.99 -4.83 -39.09
C ARG A 42 -3.22 -3.52 -39.34
N ALA A 43 -3.91 -2.45 -39.67
CA ALA A 43 -3.27 -1.16 -39.93
C ALA A 43 -2.75 -0.55 -38.62
N THR A 44 -3.52 -0.63 -37.53
CA THR A 44 -3.11 -0.23 -36.19
C THR A 44 -1.92 -1.06 -35.70
N TYR A 45 -1.94 -2.39 -35.91
CA TYR A 45 -0.84 -3.28 -35.58
C TYR A 45 0.46 -2.89 -36.31
N GLU A 46 0.43 -2.73 -37.63
CA GLU A 46 1.59 -2.36 -38.44
C GLU A 46 2.12 -0.96 -38.05
N PHE A 47 1.23 -0.01 -37.75
CA PHE A 47 1.56 1.34 -37.31
C PHE A 47 2.26 1.33 -35.94
N GLN A 48 1.70 0.61 -34.97
CA GLN A 48 2.29 0.53 -33.62
C GLN A 48 3.69 -0.10 -33.66
N LEU A 49 3.88 -1.17 -34.46
CA LEU A 49 5.19 -1.79 -34.61
C LEU A 49 6.21 -0.86 -35.29
N ALA A 50 5.79 -0.10 -36.30
CA ALA A 50 6.64 0.88 -36.94
C ALA A 50 7.12 1.97 -35.97
N ASN A 51 6.25 2.41 -35.04
CA ASN A 51 6.60 3.40 -34.01
C ASN A 51 7.69 2.92 -33.04
N ILE A 52 7.76 1.60 -32.78
CA ILE A 52 8.79 1.01 -31.91
C ILE A 52 9.95 0.40 -32.73
N GLY A 53 9.98 0.62 -34.04
CA GLY A 53 11.05 0.17 -34.93
C GLY A 53 11.11 -1.35 -35.14
N GLN A 54 9.99 -2.06 -35.01
CA GLN A 54 9.89 -3.51 -35.20
C GLN A 54 9.09 -3.85 -36.47
N THR A 55 9.46 -4.96 -37.10
CA THR A 55 8.65 -5.55 -38.17
C THR A 55 7.65 -6.57 -37.63
N THR A 56 6.58 -6.83 -38.37
CA THR A 56 5.57 -7.86 -38.02
C THR A 56 6.22 -9.23 -37.82
N ILE A 57 7.18 -9.61 -38.66
CA ILE A 57 7.91 -10.88 -38.56
C ILE A 57 8.70 -10.96 -37.24
N GLN A 58 9.42 -9.90 -36.91
CA GLN A 58 10.21 -9.85 -35.65
C GLN A 58 9.31 -9.96 -34.43
N PHE A 59 8.17 -9.28 -34.46
CA PHE A 59 7.22 -9.29 -33.34
C PHE A 59 6.51 -10.65 -33.20
N GLU A 60 6.04 -11.24 -34.31
CA GLU A 60 5.45 -12.58 -34.30
C GLU A 60 6.45 -13.65 -33.83
N ASP A 61 7.74 -13.53 -34.21
CA ASP A 61 8.80 -14.41 -33.73
C ASP A 61 9.08 -14.20 -32.23
N SER A 62 8.95 -12.98 -31.72
CA SER A 62 9.06 -12.75 -30.28
C SER A 62 7.89 -13.42 -29.51
N ILE A 63 6.67 -13.32 -30.01
CA ILE A 63 5.50 -14.01 -29.42
C ILE A 63 5.71 -15.53 -29.42
N ARG A 64 6.23 -16.10 -30.52
CA ARG A 64 6.53 -17.54 -30.58
C ARG A 64 7.53 -17.96 -29.49
N ARG A 65 8.62 -17.20 -29.35
CA ARG A 65 9.63 -17.47 -28.29
C ARG A 65 9.07 -17.29 -26.90
N ASP A 66 8.34 -16.21 -26.65
CA ASP A 66 7.73 -15.95 -25.34
C ASP A 66 6.72 -17.04 -24.96
N THR A 67 5.91 -17.49 -25.93
CA THR A 67 4.96 -18.59 -25.71
C THR A 67 5.70 -19.92 -25.49
N ALA A 68 6.75 -20.20 -26.26
CA ALA A 68 7.57 -21.41 -26.07
C ALA A 68 8.22 -21.44 -24.69
N ARG A 69 8.77 -20.30 -24.22
CA ARG A 69 9.29 -20.17 -22.85
C ARG A 69 8.20 -20.37 -21.79
N SER A 70 7.02 -19.83 -21.99
CA SER A 70 5.88 -20.02 -21.08
C SER A 70 5.46 -21.49 -20.99
N ILE A 71 5.45 -22.21 -22.13
CA ILE A 71 5.19 -23.66 -22.15
C ILE A 71 6.29 -24.40 -21.40
N LEU A 72 7.56 -24.06 -21.61
CA LEU A 72 8.69 -24.66 -20.92
C LEU A 72 8.64 -24.42 -19.42
N GLN A 73 8.36 -23.18 -19.00
CA GLN A 73 8.17 -22.81 -17.60
C GLN A 73 7.04 -23.59 -16.97
N THR A 74 5.88 -23.63 -17.60
CA THR A 74 4.71 -24.37 -17.12
C THR A 74 5.01 -25.88 -17.02
N ALA A 75 5.69 -26.44 -18.01
CA ALA A 75 6.04 -27.87 -18.02
C ALA A 75 7.06 -28.20 -16.93
N THR A 76 8.02 -27.31 -16.65
CA THR A 76 9.05 -27.51 -15.61
C THR A 76 8.45 -27.42 -14.20
N ALA A 77 7.46 -26.55 -14.01
CA ALA A 77 6.76 -26.34 -12.75
C ALA A 77 5.57 -27.30 -12.56
N ALA A 78 5.13 -27.98 -13.62
CA ALA A 78 3.94 -28.82 -13.59
C ALA A 78 4.11 -30.04 -12.66
N GLY A 79 3.09 -30.29 -11.84
CA GLY A 79 3.05 -31.45 -10.94
C GLY A 79 3.90 -31.31 -9.68
N ILE A 80 4.40 -30.13 -9.39
CA ILE A 80 5.05 -29.85 -8.12
C ILE A 80 3.96 -29.62 -7.07
N GLU A 81 3.93 -30.50 -6.12
CA GLU A 81 2.98 -30.46 -4.99
C GLU A 81 3.74 -30.15 -3.70
N THR A 82 3.04 -29.55 -2.74
CA THR A 82 3.58 -29.33 -1.40
C THR A 82 3.88 -30.69 -0.74
N PRO A 83 5.11 -30.94 -0.25
CA PRO A 83 5.42 -32.16 0.48
C PRO A 83 4.49 -32.32 1.67
N GLN A 84 3.83 -33.50 1.78
CA GLN A 84 2.84 -33.75 2.83
C GLN A 84 3.37 -33.49 4.24
N ASN A 85 4.60 -33.94 4.52
CA ASN A 85 5.21 -33.72 5.84
C ASN A 85 5.38 -32.22 6.16
N LEU A 86 5.74 -31.39 5.18
CA LEU A 86 5.88 -29.94 5.38
C LEU A 86 4.51 -29.30 5.61
N ARG A 87 3.52 -29.66 4.81
CA ARG A 87 2.16 -29.20 4.99
C ARG A 87 1.61 -29.57 6.36
N ASP A 88 1.70 -30.85 6.73
CA ASP A 88 1.15 -31.37 7.98
C ASP A 88 1.83 -30.70 9.19
N GLU A 89 3.14 -30.45 9.13
CA GLU A 89 3.86 -29.72 10.18
C GLU A 89 3.37 -28.26 10.32
N LEU A 90 3.17 -27.57 9.21
CA LEU A 90 2.66 -26.19 9.22
C LEU A 90 1.22 -26.12 9.72
N ILE A 91 0.37 -27.07 9.28
CA ILE A 91 -1.02 -27.13 9.76
C ILE A 91 -1.05 -27.43 11.25
N ASN A 92 -0.26 -28.37 11.74
CA ASN A 92 -0.14 -28.65 13.17
C ASN A 92 0.36 -27.42 13.92
N PHE A 93 1.35 -26.71 13.40
CA PHE A 93 1.88 -25.51 14.05
C PHE A 93 0.86 -24.38 14.16
N TYR A 94 0.12 -24.09 13.08
CA TYR A 94 -0.79 -22.95 13.05
C TYR A 94 -2.21 -23.25 13.54
N ALA A 95 -2.71 -24.46 13.32
CA ALA A 95 -4.11 -24.81 13.56
C ALA A 95 -4.33 -25.81 14.73
N THR A 96 -3.27 -26.22 15.45
CA THR A 96 -3.47 -26.88 16.74
C THR A 96 -4.28 -25.98 17.64
N GLN A 97 -5.35 -26.53 18.20
CA GLN A 97 -6.24 -25.84 19.11
C GLN A 97 -5.74 -26.04 20.55
N HIS A 98 -5.44 -24.93 21.20
CA HIS A 98 -5.02 -24.90 22.59
C HIS A 98 -6.16 -24.48 23.49
N SER A 99 -6.16 -24.96 24.72
CA SER A 99 -7.07 -24.52 25.75
C SER A 99 -6.30 -24.03 26.98
N PHE A 100 -6.82 -23.05 27.68
CA PHE A 100 -6.25 -22.59 28.93
C PHE A 100 -7.28 -21.88 29.81
N ASP A 101 -7.04 -21.90 31.11
CA ASP A 101 -7.80 -21.14 32.10
C ASP A 101 -6.94 -19.99 32.62
N LEU A 102 -7.39 -18.76 32.40
CA LEU A 102 -6.70 -17.53 32.76
C LEU A 102 -7.23 -16.98 34.09
N PHE A 103 -6.33 -16.79 35.05
CA PHE A 103 -6.60 -16.13 36.32
C PHE A 103 -5.91 -14.77 36.34
N THR A 104 -6.63 -13.75 36.76
CA THR A 104 -6.08 -12.39 36.94
C THR A 104 -5.94 -12.11 38.44
N LEU A 105 -4.71 -11.78 38.86
CA LEU A 105 -4.44 -11.34 40.21
C LEU A 105 -4.21 -9.84 40.24
N THR A 106 -4.88 -9.18 41.19
CA THR A 106 -4.80 -7.76 41.46
C THR A 106 -4.21 -7.52 42.86
N GLU A 107 -3.90 -6.28 43.18
CA GLU A 107 -3.40 -5.93 44.53
C GLU A 107 -4.41 -6.34 45.64
N ALA A 108 -5.71 -6.44 45.33
CA ALA A 108 -6.73 -6.90 46.27
C ALA A 108 -6.59 -8.37 46.67
N ASP A 109 -5.89 -9.18 45.88
CA ASP A 109 -5.69 -10.62 46.09
C ASP A 109 -4.40 -10.91 46.92
N LEU A 110 -3.68 -9.85 47.30
CA LEU A 110 -2.54 -9.97 48.20
C LEU A 110 -3.01 -10.20 49.63
N PRO A 111 -2.41 -11.13 50.37
CA PRO A 111 -2.75 -11.39 51.77
C PRO A 111 -2.46 -10.22 52.71
N THR A 112 -1.58 -9.33 52.28
CA THR A 112 -1.21 -8.12 53.02
C THR A 112 -1.08 -6.97 52.02
N PRO A 113 -1.73 -5.80 52.26
CA PRO A 113 -1.61 -4.64 51.40
C PRO A 113 -0.14 -4.21 51.25
N VAL A 114 0.23 -3.75 50.08
CA VAL A 114 1.59 -3.22 49.84
C VAL A 114 1.80 -1.94 50.65
N ALA A 115 2.79 -1.96 51.50
CA ALA A 115 3.13 -0.79 52.30
C ALA A 115 3.65 0.36 51.42
N ALA A 116 3.49 1.60 51.90
CA ALA A 116 4.16 2.74 51.27
C ALA A 116 5.68 2.53 51.30
N PRO A 117 6.38 2.80 50.19
CA PRO A 117 7.83 2.61 50.15
C PRO A 117 8.53 3.55 51.15
N ASP A 118 9.50 3.03 51.85
CA ASP A 118 10.37 3.83 52.71
C ASP A 118 11.38 4.64 51.87
N THR A 119 12.14 5.51 52.56
CA THR A 119 13.10 6.38 51.87
C THR A 119 14.19 5.58 51.13
N ALA A 120 14.58 4.43 51.63
CA ALA A 120 15.60 3.59 51.01
C ALA A 120 15.06 2.92 49.72
N ALA A 121 13.82 2.45 49.74
CA ALA A 121 13.15 1.89 48.56
C ALA A 121 12.94 2.94 47.48
N VAL A 122 12.56 4.18 47.85
CA VAL A 122 12.41 5.30 46.90
C VAL A 122 13.76 5.66 46.27
N GLN A 123 14.82 5.72 47.07
CA GLN A 123 16.18 5.99 46.58
C GLN A 123 16.63 4.88 45.60
N ALA A 124 16.47 3.63 45.99
CA ALA A 124 16.85 2.49 45.15
C ALA A 124 16.08 2.46 43.80
N TYR A 125 14.78 2.78 43.83
CA TYR A 125 13.98 2.88 42.61
C TYR A 125 14.49 4.02 41.71
N TYR A 126 14.75 5.18 42.26
CA TYR A 126 15.28 6.32 41.51
C TYR A 126 16.62 5.97 40.85
N GLU A 127 17.55 5.36 41.60
CA GLU A 127 18.86 4.96 41.07
C GLU A 127 18.75 3.89 39.98
N ALA A 128 17.86 2.91 40.14
CA ALA A 128 17.65 1.84 39.18
C ALA A 128 16.93 2.31 37.89
N ASN A 129 16.22 3.45 37.99
CA ASN A 129 15.43 4.01 36.86
C ASN A 129 15.87 5.44 36.53
N ILE A 130 17.15 5.75 36.68
CA ILE A 130 17.70 7.12 36.57
C ILE A 130 17.37 7.76 35.22
N ASP A 131 17.29 6.97 34.15
CA ASP A 131 16.96 7.44 32.80
C ASP A 131 15.55 8.05 32.72
N ARG A 132 14.58 7.53 33.49
CA ARG A 132 13.20 8.06 33.58
C ARG A 132 13.16 9.44 34.25
N PHE A 133 14.17 9.76 35.06
CA PHE A 133 14.29 10.99 35.81
C PHE A 133 15.35 11.92 35.24
N THR A 134 15.91 11.58 34.09
CA THR A 134 16.93 12.39 33.42
C THR A 134 16.26 13.37 32.46
N THR A 135 16.55 14.66 32.61
CA THR A 135 16.21 15.65 31.61
C THR A 135 17.04 15.38 30.36
N PRO A 136 16.43 15.26 29.16
CA PRO A 136 17.19 15.01 27.95
C PRO A 136 18.14 16.16 27.60
N GLU A 137 19.15 15.88 26.77
CA GLU A 137 20.01 16.93 26.21
C GLU A 137 19.13 17.93 25.46
N SER A 138 19.38 19.21 25.70
CA SER A 138 18.70 20.31 25.03
C SER A 138 19.70 21.19 24.29
N ARG A 139 19.39 21.55 23.07
CA ARG A 139 20.20 22.41 22.22
C ARG A 139 19.50 23.73 22.01
N ALA A 140 20.12 24.79 22.48
CA ALA A 140 19.66 26.15 22.21
C ALA A 140 20.03 26.51 20.76
N ILE A 141 19.04 26.74 19.94
CA ILE A 141 19.21 26.98 18.50
C ILE A 141 18.50 28.28 18.15
N THR A 142 19.22 29.17 17.46
CA THR A 142 18.64 30.30 16.75
C THR A 142 18.53 29.91 15.27
N TYR A 143 17.37 30.16 14.67
CA TYR A 143 17.10 29.83 13.29
C TYR A 143 16.33 30.94 12.58
N ALA A 144 16.46 30.98 11.25
CA ALA A 144 15.57 31.72 10.36
C ALA A 144 14.93 30.71 9.42
N TRP A 145 13.65 30.86 9.15
CA TRP A 145 12.90 29.93 8.28
C TRP A 145 11.85 30.66 7.47
N LEU A 146 11.48 30.05 6.36
CA LEU A 146 10.44 30.54 5.48
C LEU A 146 9.72 29.35 4.86
N THR A 147 8.41 29.26 5.06
CA THR A 147 7.58 28.19 4.48
C THR A 147 6.63 28.78 3.42
N PRO A 148 6.12 27.95 2.49
CA PRO A 148 5.09 28.38 1.56
C PRO A 148 3.87 28.99 2.25
N GLU A 149 3.46 28.46 3.41
CA GLU A 149 2.33 28.95 4.19
C GLU A 149 2.51 30.39 4.66
N MET A 150 3.73 30.78 5.04
CA MET A 150 4.05 32.15 5.47
C MET A 150 3.92 33.20 4.35
N LEU A 151 3.97 32.76 3.09
CA LEU A 151 3.90 33.62 1.92
C LEU A 151 2.54 33.60 1.20
N VAL A 152 1.55 32.86 1.71
CA VAL A 152 0.23 32.73 1.06
C VAL A 152 -0.43 34.08 0.79
N ASP A 153 -0.37 35.02 1.75
CA ASP A 153 -0.93 36.36 1.59
C ASP A 153 -0.18 37.19 0.56
N ALA A 154 1.12 36.95 0.38
CA ALA A 154 1.95 37.63 -0.62
C ALA A 154 1.76 37.05 -2.03
N ALA A 155 1.34 35.79 -2.12
CA ALA A 155 1.10 35.07 -3.38
C ALA A 155 -0.30 35.37 -3.93
N ALA A 156 -0.57 36.64 -4.28
CA ALA A 156 -1.87 37.03 -4.79
C ALA A 156 -2.26 36.22 -6.03
N VAL A 157 -3.28 35.35 -5.89
CA VAL A 157 -3.88 34.57 -6.97
C VAL A 157 -5.09 35.34 -7.51
N SER A 158 -5.07 35.71 -8.80
CA SER A 158 -6.17 36.41 -9.41
C SER A 158 -7.29 35.45 -9.83
N GLU A 159 -8.53 35.94 -9.88
CA GLU A 159 -9.67 35.18 -10.41
C GLU A 159 -9.46 34.79 -11.90
N GLU A 160 -8.65 35.52 -12.62
CA GLU A 160 -8.27 35.20 -14.00
C GLU A 160 -7.37 33.96 -14.07
N ASP A 161 -6.42 33.82 -13.14
CA ASP A 161 -5.55 32.65 -13.04
C ASP A 161 -6.34 31.40 -12.67
N ILE A 162 -7.26 31.50 -11.70
CA ILE A 162 -8.13 30.40 -11.28
C ILE A 162 -8.99 29.94 -12.46
N ARG A 163 -9.59 30.89 -13.18
CA ARG A 163 -10.43 30.60 -14.34
C ARG A 163 -9.63 30.00 -15.48
N ARG A 164 -8.38 30.45 -15.68
CA ARG A 164 -7.48 29.84 -16.67
C ARG A 164 -7.18 28.39 -16.34
N LEU A 165 -6.79 28.09 -15.11
CA LEU A 165 -6.48 26.72 -14.67
C LEU A 165 -7.72 25.81 -14.77
N TYR A 166 -8.89 26.31 -14.39
CA TYR A 166 -10.15 25.57 -14.57
C TYR A 166 -10.40 25.24 -16.05
N ASN A 167 -10.22 26.21 -16.96
CA ASN A 167 -10.42 25.99 -18.38
C ASN A 167 -9.36 25.06 -19.00
N GLU A 168 -8.12 25.09 -18.50
CA GLU A 168 -7.06 24.15 -18.93
C GLU A 168 -7.38 22.70 -18.54
N ARG A 169 -8.20 22.51 -17.50
CA ARG A 169 -8.61 21.20 -16.99
C ARG A 169 -10.11 20.93 -17.20
N ILE A 170 -10.74 21.62 -18.13
CA ILE A 170 -12.19 21.57 -18.32
C ILE A 170 -12.71 20.15 -18.51
N ASP A 171 -11.95 19.30 -19.19
CA ASP A 171 -12.30 17.89 -19.44
C ASP A 171 -12.37 17.03 -18.16
N GLN A 172 -11.75 17.50 -17.06
CA GLN A 172 -11.84 16.84 -15.74
C GLN A 172 -13.12 17.28 -15.00
N TYR A 173 -13.61 18.49 -15.25
CA TYR A 173 -14.71 19.09 -14.54
C TYR A 173 -16.05 19.02 -15.29
N VAL A 174 -15.99 18.91 -16.62
CA VAL A 174 -17.18 18.87 -17.46
C VAL A 174 -17.19 17.59 -18.30
N GLN A 175 -18.03 16.67 -17.93
CA GLN A 175 -18.27 15.47 -18.71
C GLN A 175 -19.62 15.60 -19.41
N PRO A 176 -19.66 15.61 -20.74
CA PRO A 176 -20.92 15.69 -21.49
C PRO A 176 -21.78 14.45 -21.23
N GLU A 177 -23.06 14.55 -21.51
CA GLU A 177 -23.95 13.38 -21.54
C GLU A 177 -23.39 12.34 -22.52
N ARG A 178 -23.31 11.09 -22.09
CA ARG A 178 -22.90 9.93 -22.90
C ARG A 178 -23.97 8.86 -22.83
N ARG A 179 -23.97 8.00 -23.82
CA ARG A 179 -24.92 6.87 -23.87
C ARG A 179 -24.20 5.58 -24.20
N LEU A 180 -24.60 4.50 -23.56
CA LEU A 180 -24.18 3.17 -23.96
C LEU A 180 -25.02 2.79 -25.18
N VAL A 181 -24.36 2.62 -26.32
CA VAL A 181 -25.03 2.45 -27.63
C VAL A 181 -24.49 1.24 -28.34
N GLU A 182 -25.39 0.48 -28.95
CA GLU A 182 -25.08 -0.57 -29.90
C GLU A 182 -25.52 -0.15 -31.30
N ARG A 183 -24.76 -0.55 -32.28
CA ARG A 183 -25.01 -0.23 -33.71
C ARG A 183 -25.04 -1.49 -34.55
N LEU A 184 -26.12 -1.68 -35.30
CA LEU A 184 -26.23 -2.75 -36.28
C LEU A 184 -26.34 -2.17 -37.71
N VAL A 185 -25.29 -2.33 -38.51
CA VAL A 185 -25.18 -1.80 -39.86
C VAL A 185 -25.83 -2.75 -40.87
N PHE A 186 -26.49 -2.22 -41.88
CA PHE A 186 -27.15 -2.97 -42.94
C PHE A 186 -26.58 -2.64 -44.34
N PRO A 187 -26.70 -3.54 -45.32
CA PRO A 187 -26.14 -3.32 -46.64
C PRO A 187 -26.82 -2.19 -47.42
N ASP A 188 -28.11 -1.91 -47.13
CA ASP A 188 -28.89 -0.86 -47.77
C ASP A 188 -30.08 -0.43 -46.89
N ASP A 189 -30.71 0.69 -47.26
CA ASP A 189 -31.84 1.28 -46.51
C ASP A 189 -33.08 0.36 -46.51
N ALA A 190 -33.30 -0.45 -47.53
CA ALA A 190 -34.44 -1.36 -47.61
C ALA A 190 -34.31 -2.48 -46.57
N ALA A 191 -33.10 -3.02 -46.43
CA ALA A 191 -32.80 -4.04 -45.41
C ALA A 191 -32.91 -3.47 -44.01
N ALA A 192 -32.36 -2.28 -43.75
CA ALA A 192 -32.43 -1.60 -42.46
C ALA A 192 -33.88 -1.26 -42.07
N SER A 193 -34.66 -0.74 -43.01
CA SER A 193 -36.11 -0.43 -42.80
C SER A 193 -36.93 -1.67 -42.52
N ALA A 194 -36.66 -2.78 -43.23
CA ALA A 194 -37.33 -4.04 -42.97
C ALA A 194 -37.00 -4.62 -41.60
N ALA A 195 -35.74 -4.46 -41.14
CA ALA A 195 -35.31 -4.84 -39.80
C ALA A 195 -36.00 -4.01 -38.74
N MET A 196 -36.05 -2.67 -38.88
CA MET A 196 -36.75 -1.78 -37.96
C MET A 196 -38.24 -2.12 -37.86
N ALA A 197 -38.91 -2.37 -38.99
CA ALA A 197 -40.31 -2.79 -38.98
C ALA A 197 -40.56 -4.10 -38.21
N ARG A 198 -39.61 -5.01 -38.17
CA ARG A 198 -39.69 -6.24 -37.36
C ARG A 198 -39.56 -5.96 -35.87
N ILE A 199 -38.75 -4.99 -35.48
CA ILE A 199 -38.65 -4.52 -34.10
C ILE A 199 -39.97 -3.84 -33.70
N ASP A 200 -40.45 -2.91 -34.51
CA ASP A 200 -41.66 -2.13 -34.24
C ASP A 200 -42.92 -2.99 -34.05
N ASN A 201 -43.02 -4.10 -34.81
CA ASN A 201 -44.15 -5.01 -34.68
C ASN A 201 -43.91 -6.16 -33.69
N GLY A 202 -42.77 -6.18 -32.99
CA GLY A 202 -42.42 -7.18 -32.00
C GLY A 202 -42.09 -8.59 -32.55
N SER A 203 -41.84 -8.74 -33.88
CA SER A 203 -41.50 -10.03 -34.47
C SER A 203 -40.02 -10.39 -34.40
N ALA A 204 -39.17 -9.45 -34.04
CA ALA A 204 -37.75 -9.68 -33.71
C ALA A 204 -37.29 -8.63 -32.66
N SER A 205 -36.36 -9.01 -31.84
CA SER A 205 -35.59 -8.10 -30.98
C SER A 205 -34.34 -7.61 -31.72
N PHE A 206 -33.67 -6.60 -31.16
CA PHE A 206 -32.37 -6.16 -31.66
C PHE A 206 -31.35 -7.31 -31.60
N ASP A 207 -31.36 -8.10 -30.53
CA ASP A 207 -30.49 -9.26 -30.36
C ASP A 207 -30.71 -10.34 -31.42
N ASP A 208 -31.98 -10.61 -31.78
CA ASP A 208 -32.30 -11.55 -32.86
C ASP A 208 -31.71 -11.07 -34.19
N LEU A 209 -31.78 -9.77 -34.47
CA LEU A 209 -31.22 -9.20 -35.70
C LEU A 209 -29.69 -9.25 -35.73
N VAL A 210 -29.04 -9.05 -34.61
CA VAL A 210 -27.57 -9.21 -34.45
C VAL A 210 -27.18 -10.66 -34.73
N ALA A 211 -27.88 -11.61 -34.09
CA ALA A 211 -27.62 -13.05 -34.27
C ALA A 211 -27.90 -13.53 -35.71
N GLU A 212 -28.98 -13.06 -36.38
CA GLU A 212 -29.28 -13.37 -37.77
C GLU A 212 -28.18 -12.96 -38.75
N ARG A 213 -27.41 -11.94 -38.38
CA ARG A 213 -26.25 -11.47 -39.16
C ARG A 213 -24.97 -12.21 -38.82
N GLY A 214 -25.01 -13.17 -37.87
CA GLY A 214 -23.86 -13.93 -37.43
C GLY A 214 -22.91 -13.13 -36.54
N LEU A 215 -23.41 -12.06 -35.92
CA LEU A 215 -22.70 -11.19 -35.01
C LEU A 215 -23.07 -11.50 -33.55
N THR A 216 -22.26 -11.06 -32.64
CA THR A 216 -22.53 -11.03 -31.21
C THR A 216 -22.89 -9.59 -30.79
N LEU A 217 -23.42 -9.41 -29.58
CA LEU A 217 -23.68 -8.06 -29.05
C LEU A 217 -22.38 -7.27 -28.87
N ASP A 218 -21.27 -7.94 -28.54
CA ASP A 218 -19.96 -7.30 -28.46
C ASP A 218 -19.49 -6.73 -29.81
N ASP A 219 -19.91 -7.33 -30.93
CA ASP A 219 -19.60 -6.82 -32.27
C ASP A 219 -20.45 -5.57 -32.62
N ALA A 220 -21.58 -5.38 -31.96
CA ALA A 220 -22.47 -4.25 -32.12
C ALA A 220 -22.20 -3.11 -31.13
N ASP A 221 -21.50 -3.40 -30.02
CA ASP A 221 -21.24 -2.45 -28.95
C ASP A 221 -20.31 -1.32 -29.42
N MET A 222 -20.72 -0.09 -29.14
CA MET A 222 -19.92 1.12 -29.36
C MET A 222 -19.36 1.69 -28.06
N GLY A 223 -19.69 1.08 -26.91
CA GLY A 223 -19.37 1.61 -25.59
C GLY A 223 -20.17 2.86 -25.25
N ASP A 224 -19.59 3.71 -24.41
CA ASP A 224 -20.15 5.00 -24.05
C ASP A 224 -19.71 6.07 -25.05
N VAL A 225 -20.68 6.63 -25.75
CA VAL A 225 -20.46 7.62 -26.81
C VAL A 225 -21.17 8.94 -26.49
N THR A 226 -20.56 10.05 -26.93
CA THR A 226 -21.20 11.37 -26.94
C THR A 226 -22.09 11.54 -28.20
N GLU A 227 -22.95 12.55 -28.21
CA GLU A 227 -23.75 12.88 -29.38
C GLU A 227 -22.88 13.15 -30.63
N ALA A 228 -21.73 13.81 -30.42
CA ALA A 228 -20.78 14.15 -31.48
C ALA A 228 -20.12 12.90 -32.11
N ASP A 229 -19.83 11.87 -31.32
CA ASP A 229 -19.21 10.63 -31.78
C ASP A 229 -20.11 9.85 -32.77
N LEU A 230 -21.43 10.06 -32.67
CA LEU A 230 -22.43 9.43 -33.55
C LEU A 230 -22.67 10.21 -34.84
N GLY A 231 -22.10 11.42 -35.00
CA GLY A 231 -22.25 12.25 -36.17
C GLY A 231 -23.73 12.53 -36.51
N GLU A 232 -24.18 12.26 -37.76
CA GLU A 232 -25.55 12.51 -38.18
C GLU A 232 -26.61 11.66 -37.44
N ALA A 233 -26.21 10.56 -36.85
CA ALA A 233 -27.10 9.69 -36.06
C ALA A 233 -27.31 10.21 -34.63
N GLY A 234 -26.40 11.06 -34.13
CA GLY A 234 -26.37 11.55 -32.73
C GLY A 234 -27.70 12.09 -32.23
N PRO A 235 -28.31 13.11 -32.88
CA PRO A 235 -29.56 13.69 -32.40
C PRO A 235 -30.71 12.68 -32.27
N ALA A 236 -30.80 11.70 -33.18
CA ALA A 236 -31.86 10.68 -33.12
C ALA A 236 -31.61 9.66 -32.00
N VAL A 237 -30.38 9.26 -31.76
CA VAL A 237 -30.01 8.35 -30.68
C VAL A 237 -30.17 9.04 -29.33
N PHE A 238 -29.76 10.32 -29.23
CA PHE A 238 -29.89 11.11 -27.99
C PHE A 238 -31.32 11.58 -27.70
N ALA A 239 -32.25 11.43 -28.66
CA ALA A 239 -33.69 11.59 -28.41
C ALA A 239 -34.36 10.41 -27.72
N LEU A 240 -33.73 9.24 -27.67
CA LEU A 240 -34.25 8.06 -26.97
C LEU A 240 -34.20 8.30 -25.45
N THR A 241 -35.27 7.97 -24.74
CA THR A 241 -35.40 8.20 -23.31
C THR A 241 -35.45 6.93 -22.47
N GLU A 242 -35.69 5.79 -23.12
CA GLU A 242 -35.86 4.51 -22.43
C GLU A 242 -34.71 3.56 -22.77
N PRO A 243 -34.03 2.93 -21.79
CA PRO A 243 -33.06 1.89 -22.05
C PRO A 243 -33.65 0.74 -22.86
N GLY A 244 -32.92 0.27 -23.86
CA GLY A 244 -33.36 -0.76 -24.79
C GLY A 244 -34.13 -0.22 -26.00
N ALA A 245 -34.46 1.08 -26.07
CA ALA A 245 -35.08 1.69 -27.21
C ALA A 245 -34.17 1.66 -28.45
N VAL A 246 -34.78 1.39 -29.62
CA VAL A 246 -34.08 1.31 -30.91
C VAL A 246 -34.54 2.44 -31.81
N THR A 247 -33.63 3.02 -32.58
CA THR A 247 -33.91 4.04 -33.58
C THR A 247 -33.17 3.74 -34.88
N GLY A 248 -33.72 4.22 -36.00
CA GLY A 248 -33.12 4.06 -37.33
C GLY A 248 -34.19 3.69 -38.38
N PRO A 249 -33.80 3.41 -39.63
CA PRO A 249 -32.40 3.46 -40.10
C PRO A 249 -31.83 4.86 -40.16
N LEU A 250 -30.58 5.00 -39.66
CA LEU A 250 -29.83 6.25 -39.71
C LEU A 250 -28.57 6.08 -40.55
N PRO A 251 -28.14 7.12 -41.28
CA PRO A 251 -26.96 7.06 -42.12
C PRO A 251 -25.70 7.01 -41.28
N THR A 252 -24.77 6.13 -41.64
CA THR A 252 -23.41 6.08 -41.11
C THR A 252 -22.42 5.92 -42.25
N PHE A 253 -21.12 6.16 -41.98
CA PHE A 253 -20.08 5.93 -42.98
C PHE A 253 -19.91 4.46 -43.40
N LEU A 254 -20.46 3.51 -42.59
CA LEU A 254 -20.46 2.06 -42.89
C LEU A 254 -21.72 1.61 -43.64
N GLY A 255 -22.71 2.49 -43.79
CA GLY A 255 -24.02 2.20 -44.33
C GLY A 255 -25.16 2.54 -43.37
N PRO A 256 -26.42 2.31 -43.78
CA PRO A 256 -27.55 2.56 -42.91
C PRO A 256 -27.54 1.61 -41.71
N ALA A 257 -27.81 2.14 -40.51
CA ALA A 257 -27.74 1.39 -39.28
C ALA A 257 -28.95 1.61 -38.37
N LEU A 258 -29.25 0.60 -37.56
CA LEU A 258 -30.10 0.72 -36.38
C LEU A 258 -29.23 0.89 -35.15
N PHE A 259 -29.71 1.71 -34.22
CA PHE A 259 -29.03 1.98 -32.95
C PHE A 259 -29.93 1.63 -31.78
N ARG A 260 -29.39 0.90 -30.80
CA ARG A 260 -30.04 0.64 -29.52
C ARG A 260 -29.33 1.42 -28.42
N MET A 261 -30.06 2.16 -27.60
CA MET A 261 -29.53 2.86 -26.43
C MET A 261 -29.78 2.02 -25.19
N ASN A 262 -28.71 1.58 -24.52
CA ASN A 262 -28.79 0.70 -23.36
C ASN A 262 -28.77 1.44 -22.03
N ALA A 263 -28.12 2.60 -21.96
CA ALA A 263 -28.10 3.44 -20.76
C ALA A 263 -27.80 4.90 -21.11
N ILE A 264 -28.28 5.80 -20.24
CA ILE A 264 -27.97 7.23 -20.27
C ILE A 264 -27.01 7.53 -19.13
N LEU A 265 -25.85 8.05 -19.45
CA LEU A 265 -24.85 8.57 -18.51
C LEU A 265 -25.00 10.08 -18.51
N ASN A 266 -25.70 10.59 -17.52
CA ASN A 266 -25.98 12.03 -17.43
C ASN A 266 -24.70 12.85 -17.41
N ALA A 267 -24.76 14.04 -18.02
CA ALA A 267 -23.69 15.02 -17.95
C ALA A 267 -23.35 15.31 -16.47
N GLN A 268 -22.06 15.38 -16.18
CA GLN A 268 -21.54 15.78 -14.90
C GLN A 268 -20.74 17.08 -15.07
N GLU A 269 -21.09 18.07 -14.31
CA GLU A 269 -20.37 19.33 -14.32
C GLU A 269 -20.03 19.70 -12.86
N THR A 270 -18.73 19.85 -12.61
CA THR A 270 -18.23 20.48 -11.39
C THR A 270 -17.91 21.92 -11.74
N THR A 271 -18.67 22.84 -11.19
CA THR A 271 -18.57 24.26 -11.54
C THR A 271 -17.29 24.89 -10.98
N LEU A 272 -16.85 25.98 -11.62
CA LEU A 272 -15.71 26.77 -11.11
C LEU A 272 -15.91 27.19 -9.65
N ASP A 273 -17.16 27.49 -9.25
CA ASP A 273 -17.46 27.94 -7.88
C ASP A 273 -17.21 26.82 -6.85
N GLU A 274 -17.42 25.58 -7.22
CA GLU A 274 -17.22 24.41 -6.35
C GLU A 274 -15.75 24.09 -6.13
N VAL A 275 -14.88 24.32 -7.13
CA VAL A 275 -13.44 24.01 -7.05
C VAL A 275 -12.57 25.25 -6.88
N ARG A 276 -13.17 26.43 -6.74
CA ARG A 276 -12.45 27.72 -6.68
C ARG A 276 -11.40 27.76 -5.58
N ASP A 277 -11.78 27.33 -4.37
CA ASP A 277 -10.88 27.39 -3.22
C ASP A 277 -9.74 26.37 -3.32
N GLU A 278 -10.01 25.21 -3.89
CA GLU A 278 -9.00 24.19 -4.20
C GLU A 278 -7.99 24.72 -5.23
N LEU A 279 -8.47 25.25 -6.36
CA LEU A 279 -7.61 25.79 -7.41
C LEU A 279 -6.81 27.02 -6.93
N ARG A 280 -7.41 27.87 -6.08
CA ARG A 280 -6.72 28.98 -5.45
C ARG A 280 -5.59 28.48 -4.55
N GLY A 281 -5.85 27.47 -3.74
CA GLY A 281 -4.86 26.86 -2.86
C GLY A 281 -3.69 26.28 -3.64
N GLU A 282 -3.97 25.54 -4.73
CA GLU A 282 -2.94 24.97 -5.61
C GLU A 282 -2.06 26.04 -6.25
N LEU A 283 -2.68 27.06 -6.86
CA LEU A 283 -1.95 28.17 -7.49
C LEU A 283 -1.13 28.97 -6.47
N SER A 284 -1.68 29.20 -5.27
CA SER A 284 -0.96 29.87 -4.20
C SER A 284 0.27 29.08 -3.77
N ALA A 285 0.11 27.77 -3.53
CA ALA A 285 1.22 26.88 -3.14
C ALA A 285 2.31 26.83 -4.22
N GLU A 286 1.95 26.81 -5.49
CA GLU A 286 2.92 26.84 -6.58
C GLU A 286 3.67 28.18 -6.65
N ARG A 287 2.96 29.31 -6.48
CA ARG A 287 3.58 30.64 -6.48
C ARG A 287 4.52 30.82 -5.30
N THR A 288 4.09 30.45 -4.11
CA THR A 288 4.93 30.59 -2.90
C THR A 288 6.21 29.77 -3.00
N ARG A 289 6.14 28.54 -3.54
CA ARG A 289 7.35 27.73 -3.79
C ARG A 289 8.28 28.38 -4.79
N ARG A 290 7.76 28.98 -5.86
CA ARG A 290 8.59 29.74 -6.82
C ARG A 290 9.22 30.99 -6.17
N MET A 291 8.46 31.71 -5.36
CA MET A 291 9.00 32.89 -4.62
C MET A 291 10.15 32.47 -3.70
N ILE A 292 10.01 31.35 -2.97
CA ILE A 292 11.10 30.82 -2.14
C ILE A 292 12.29 30.41 -3.00
N ALA A 293 12.06 29.73 -4.12
CA ALA A 293 13.13 29.33 -5.04
C ALA A 293 13.90 30.54 -5.61
N ASP A 294 13.21 31.61 -5.96
CA ASP A 294 13.82 32.85 -6.47
C ASP A 294 14.65 33.58 -5.39
N MET A 295 14.25 33.47 -4.11
CA MET A 295 14.98 34.05 -2.99
C MET A 295 16.23 33.27 -2.58
N ARG A 296 16.32 31.98 -2.93
CA ARG A 296 17.40 31.07 -2.47
C ARG A 296 18.79 31.61 -2.76
N GLU A 297 19.04 32.07 -4.00
CA GLU A 297 20.35 32.58 -4.40
C GLU A 297 20.75 33.78 -3.54
N THR A 298 19.82 34.71 -3.30
CA THR A 298 20.04 35.86 -2.43
C THR A 298 20.35 35.47 -0.99
N ILE A 299 19.61 34.49 -0.43
CA ILE A 299 19.84 33.99 0.93
C ILE A 299 21.22 33.33 1.04
N ILE A 300 21.60 32.52 0.06
CA ILE A 300 22.92 31.87 0.03
C ILE A 300 24.04 32.92 -0.04
N ASP A 301 23.89 33.96 -0.87
CA ASP A 301 24.87 35.04 -1.00
C ASP A 301 25.03 35.84 0.31
N ILE A 302 23.93 36.11 1.01
CA ILE A 302 23.95 36.79 2.32
C ILE A 302 24.69 35.90 3.35
N LEU A 303 24.39 34.61 3.42
CA LEU A 303 25.08 33.67 4.34
C LEU A 303 26.56 33.49 3.98
N ALA A 304 26.89 33.38 2.68
CA ALA A 304 28.27 33.30 2.20
C ALA A 304 29.06 34.59 2.48
N GLY A 305 28.36 35.72 2.55
CA GLY A 305 28.93 37.01 3.00
C GLY A 305 29.25 37.06 4.51
N GLY A 306 28.89 36.01 5.28
CA GLY A 306 29.13 35.92 6.73
C GLY A 306 28.07 36.63 7.59
N ALA A 307 26.86 36.82 7.06
CA ALA A 307 25.75 37.37 7.84
C ALA A 307 25.32 36.40 8.95
N THR A 308 24.89 36.97 10.07
CA THR A 308 24.29 36.20 11.15
C THR A 308 22.84 35.81 10.82
N ILE A 309 22.26 34.83 11.53
CA ILE A 309 20.85 34.42 11.38
C ILE A 309 19.90 35.62 11.59
N GLU A 310 20.23 36.50 12.55
CA GLU A 310 19.45 37.70 12.83
C GLU A 310 19.52 38.73 11.68
N GLN A 311 20.70 38.89 11.05
CA GLN A 311 20.87 39.74 9.87
C GLN A 311 20.12 39.16 8.67
N LEU A 312 20.23 37.81 8.47
CA LEU A 312 19.49 37.13 7.41
C LEU A 312 17.98 37.39 7.52
N ALA A 313 17.41 37.21 8.72
CA ALA A 313 16.00 37.47 8.95
C ALA A 313 15.60 38.94 8.80
N ALA A 314 16.52 39.87 9.04
CA ALA A 314 16.27 41.31 8.86
C ALA A 314 16.34 41.76 7.39
N GLU A 315 17.10 41.05 6.55
CA GLU A 315 17.35 41.40 5.14
C GLU A 315 16.47 40.57 4.16
N THR A 316 15.72 39.59 4.67
CA THR A 316 14.85 38.71 3.87
C THR A 316 13.49 38.54 4.53
N ASP A 317 12.58 37.85 3.85
CA ASP A 317 11.25 37.51 4.38
C ASP A 317 11.28 36.31 5.36
N MET A 318 12.47 35.78 5.71
CA MET A 318 12.61 34.71 6.66
C MET A 318 12.27 35.16 8.08
N GLN A 319 11.52 34.34 8.81
CA GLN A 319 11.17 34.61 10.21
C GLN A 319 12.25 34.09 11.15
N LEU A 320 12.69 34.97 12.06
CA LEU A 320 13.63 34.61 13.13
C LEU A 320 12.90 33.84 14.23
N GLY A 321 13.50 32.74 14.70
CA GLY A 321 13.03 31.98 15.84
C GLY A 321 14.17 31.49 16.73
N THR A 322 13.83 31.10 17.95
CA THR A 322 14.73 30.41 18.89
C THR A 322 14.01 29.21 19.48
N ILE A 323 14.73 28.13 19.70
CA ILE A 323 14.16 26.92 20.29
C ILE A 323 15.18 26.24 21.19
N ALA A 324 14.69 25.69 22.31
CA ALA A 324 15.43 24.72 23.12
C ALA A 324 15.08 23.31 22.61
N TRP A 325 15.71 22.90 21.52
CA TRP A 325 15.40 21.67 20.82
C TRP A 325 15.90 20.44 21.62
N THR A 326 15.06 19.42 21.73
CA THR A 326 15.40 18.10 22.26
C THR A 326 15.02 17.04 21.23
N GLN A 327 15.62 15.89 21.30
CA GLN A 327 15.21 14.78 20.44
C GLN A 327 13.74 14.41 20.72
N GLY A 328 12.91 14.46 19.67
CA GLY A 328 11.46 14.24 19.76
C GLY A 328 10.63 15.51 19.91
N SER A 329 11.25 16.71 19.84
CA SER A 329 10.49 17.96 19.66
C SER A 329 9.71 17.92 18.35
N ASP A 330 8.42 18.32 18.37
CA ASP A 330 7.47 18.19 17.24
C ASP A 330 6.60 19.44 17.01
N GLU A 331 6.92 20.56 17.66
CA GLU A 331 6.19 21.82 17.49
C GLU A 331 6.93 22.81 16.60
N GLY A 332 6.19 23.58 15.82
CA GLY A 332 6.74 24.61 14.94
C GLY A 332 7.73 24.05 13.93
N ILE A 333 8.92 24.66 13.82
CA ILE A 333 9.96 24.17 12.90
C ILE A 333 10.48 22.78 13.28
N ALA A 334 10.39 22.38 14.54
CA ALA A 334 10.85 21.07 14.98
C ALA A 334 9.96 19.91 14.48
N ALA A 335 8.77 20.20 13.95
CA ALA A 335 7.92 19.21 13.29
C ALA A 335 8.52 18.71 11.96
N TYR A 336 9.48 19.44 11.38
CA TYR A 336 10.16 19.04 10.15
C TYR A 336 11.36 18.14 10.48
N ALA A 337 11.38 16.95 9.89
CA ALA A 337 12.45 15.97 10.10
C ALA A 337 13.84 16.50 9.68
N GLU A 338 13.87 17.32 8.64
CA GLU A 338 15.09 17.97 8.13
C GLU A 338 15.70 18.91 9.17
N PHE A 339 14.85 19.71 9.85
CA PHE A 339 15.30 20.57 10.93
C PHE A 339 15.82 19.73 12.10
N GLY A 340 15.10 18.69 12.50
CA GLY A 340 15.54 17.78 13.58
C GLY A 340 16.90 17.15 13.28
N THR A 341 17.13 16.72 12.04
CA THR A 341 18.41 16.16 11.59
C THR A 341 19.54 17.19 11.68
N ALA A 342 19.29 18.40 11.17
CA ALA A 342 20.26 19.49 11.23
C ALA A 342 20.55 19.94 12.66
N ALA A 343 19.52 20.07 13.50
CA ALA A 343 19.63 20.43 14.92
C ALA A 343 20.47 19.42 15.72
N ALA A 344 20.29 18.12 15.43
CA ALA A 344 21.07 17.06 16.07
C ALA A 344 22.55 17.07 15.67
N ALA A 345 22.84 17.41 14.40
CA ALA A 345 24.19 17.42 13.85
C ALA A 345 24.96 18.73 14.13
N ALA A 346 24.26 19.85 14.42
CA ALA A 346 24.84 21.17 14.54
C ALA A 346 25.94 21.25 15.61
N THR A 347 27.04 21.91 15.30
CA THR A 347 28.13 22.22 16.22
C THR A 347 28.36 23.73 16.39
N ALA A 348 29.02 24.14 17.45
CA ALA A 348 29.25 25.56 17.75
C ALA A 348 30.16 26.27 16.72
N ASN A 349 30.85 25.53 15.89
CA ASN A 349 31.76 26.07 14.88
C ASN A 349 31.19 26.06 13.46
N ASP A 350 29.98 25.57 13.29
CA ASP A 350 29.34 25.51 11.98
C ASP A 350 28.90 26.88 11.54
N PHE A 351 29.13 27.18 10.26
CA PHE A 351 28.54 28.34 9.64
C PHE A 351 27.10 28.02 9.23
N PRO A 352 26.15 28.96 9.41
CA PRO A 352 24.80 28.75 8.95
C PRO A 352 24.75 28.53 7.42
N GLU A 353 24.11 27.44 7.03
CA GLU A 353 23.85 27.10 5.62
C GLU A 353 22.35 27.04 5.38
N LEU A 354 21.94 27.35 4.15
CA LEU A 354 20.56 27.24 3.73
C LEU A 354 20.20 25.78 3.49
N MET A 355 19.18 25.29 4.18
CA MET A 355 18.63 23.94 4.06
C MET A 355 17.17 23.98 3.63
N GLU A 356 16.68 22.90 3.06
CA GLU A 356 15.31 22.77 2.57
C GLU A 356 14.43 22.01 3.57
N LEU A 357 13.14 22.38 3.58
CA LEU A 357 12.07 21.67 4.27
C LEU A 357 11.26 20.85 3.26
N SER A 358 10.61 19.78 3.73
CA SER A 358 9.82 18.85 2.90
C SER A 358 8.65 19.50 2.16
N ASP A 359 8.14 20.63 2.63
CA ASP A 359 7.05 21.40 1.99
C ASP A 359 7.55 22.37 0.91
N GLY A 360 8.87 22.45 0.70
CA GLY A 360 9.53 23.40 -0.21
C GLY A 360 9.91 24.71 0.47
N GLY A 361 9.76 24.82 1.78
CA GLY A 361 10.32 25.89 2.60
C GLY A 361 11.83 25.77 2.75
N VAL A 362 12.43 26.77 3.38
CA VAL A 362 13.86 26.83 3.63
C VAL A 362 14.14 27.30 5.05
N PHE A 363 15.29 26.89 5.60
CA PHE A 363 15.75 27.36 6.91
C PHE A 363 17.27 27.42 6.96
N ALA A 364 17.75 28.20 7.89
CA ALA A 364 19.13 28.19 8.34
C ALA A 364 19.16 28.23 9.85
N LEU A 365 20.12 27.58 10.48
CA LEU A 365 20.23 27.51 11.94
C LEU A 365 21.65 27.76 12.43
N ARG A 366 21.75 28.13 13.71
CA ARG A 366 22.98 28.26 14.48
C ARG A 366 22.78 27.63 15.85
N LEU A 367 23.72 26.79 16.27
CA LEU A 367 23.76 26.27 17.63
C LEU A 367 24.34 27.33 18.58
N ASP A 368 23.57 27.78 19.57
CA ASP A 368 23.98 28.77 20.55
C ASP A 368 24.57 28.10 21.81
N GLY A 369 24.13 26.88 22.13
CA GLY A 369 24.63 26.14 23.27
C GLY A 369 24.00 24.76 23.43
N ILE A 370 24.65 23.91 24.19
CA ILE A 370 24.15 22.56 24.53
C ILE A 370 24.02 22.49 26.06
N THR A 371 22.84 22.15 26.52
CA THR A 371 22.63 21.75 27.93
C THR A 371 22.63 20.22 27.93
N PRO A 372 23.66 19.59 28.55
CA PRO A 372 23.74 18.13 28.54
C PRO A 372 22.59 17.50 29.34
N ALA A 373 22.26 16.26 28.98
CA ALA A 373 21.34 15.46 29.76
C ALA A 373 21.81 15.38 31.23
N ALA A 374 20.92 15.60 32.16
CA ALA A 374 21.24 15.58 33.59
C ALA A 374 20.10 14.93 34.39
N PRO A 375 20.45 14.06 35.35
CA PRO A 375 19.45 13.52 36.26
C PRO A 375 18.82 14.63 37.11
N ARG A 376 17.51 14.66 37.19
CA ARG A 376 16.80 15.55 38.11
C ARG A 376 17.02 15.09 39.55
N PRO A 377 17.33 15.99 40.47
CA PRO A 377 17.55 15.63 41.89
C PRO A 377 16.33 14.85 42.43
N LEU A 378 16.60 13.82 43.26
CA LEU A 378 15.53 13.01 43.85
C LEU A 378 14.49 13.87 44.59
N ASP A 379 14.88 14.96 45.21
CA ASP A 379 13.95 15.82 45.95
C ASP A 379 12.88 16.45 45.02
N GLU A 380 13.20 16.69 43.76
CA GLU A 380 12.28 17.23 42.77
C GLU A 380 11.32 16.18 42.24
N VAL A 381 11.76 14.92 42.13
CA VAL A 381 11.03 13.79 41.56
C VAL A 381 10.59 12.76 42.59
N ARG A 382 10.72 13.09 43.88
CA ARG A 382 10.45 12.16 44.97
C ARG A 382 9.07 11.53 44.95
N GLN A 383 8.05 12.29 44.54
CA GLN A 383 6.68 11.79 44.45
C GLN A 383 6.55 10.75 43.35
N ASP A 384 7.13 11.02 42.20
CA ASP A 384 7.08 10.11 41.03
C ASP A 384 7.90 8.85 41.30
N ALA A 385 9.09 9.01 41.94
CA ALA A 385 9.91 7.89 42.35
C ALA A 385 9.22 7.00 43.40
N ALA A 386 8.50 7.61 44.36
CA ALA A 386 7.76 6.87 45.36
C ALA A 386 6.54 6.13 44.74
N ALA A 387 5.86 6.75 43.79
CA ALA A 387 4.78 6.11 43.07
C ALA A 387 5.29 4.90 42.26
N GLY A 388 6.39 5.07 41.53
CA GLY A 388 7.01 3.99 40.78
C GLY A 388 7.54 2.85 41.68
N ALA A 389 8.18 3.18 42.78
CA ALA A 389 8.62 2.19 43.76
C ALA A 389 7.47 1.38 44.36
N ARG A 390 6.32 2.04 44.62
CA ARG A 390 5.12 1.35 45.10
C ARG A 390 4.55 0.38 44.07
N VAL A 391 4.46 0.81 42.82
CA VAL A 391 4.02 -0.06 41.72
C VAL A 391 4.92 -1.28 41.57
N GLN A 392 6.24 -1.07 41.55
CA GLN A 392 7.21 -2.15 41.47
C GLN A 392 7.12 -3.12 42.66
N ALA A 393 6.90 -2.61 43.85
CA ALA A 393 6.69 -3.46 45.02
C ALA A 393 5.40 -4.28 44.94
N ALA A 394 4.32 -3.68 44.42
CA ALA A 394 3.05 -4.40 44.18
C ALA A 394 3.22 -5.50 43.13
N GLU A 395 3.84 -5.20 42.00
CA GLU A 395 4.14 -6.17 40.97
C GLU A 395 5.01 -7.34 41.48
N THR A 396 6.01 -7.03 42.28
CA THR A 396 6.88 -8.04 42.90
C THR A 396 6.08 -8.95 43.84
N ALA A 397 5.27 -8.36 44.70
CA ALA A 397 4.44 -9.12 45.65
C ALA A 397 3.39 -9.98 44.93
N LEU A 398 2.75 -9.43 43.86
CA LEU A 398 1.81 -10.16 43.02
C LEU A 398 2.49 -11.34 42.30
N MET A 399 3.68 -11.12 41.75
CA MET A 399 4.44 -12.17 41.07
C MET A 399 4.85 -13.29 42.02
N GLU A 400 5.29 -12.96 43.23
CA GLU A 400 5.59 -13.96 44.29
C GLU A 400 4.33 -14.74 44.68
N ARG A 401 3.21 -14.04 44.85
CA ARG A 401 1.91 -14.67 45.15
C ARG A 401 1.48 -15.58 44.00
N ALA A 402 1.55 -15.14 42.73
CA ALA A 402 1.22 -15.93 41.58
C ALA A 402 2.08 -17.19 41.47
N ARG A 403 3.39 -17.09 41.74
CA ARG A 403 4.28 -18.26 41.76
C ARG A 403 3.93 -19.27 42.85
N ALA A 404 3.52 -18.81 44.03
CA ALA A 404 3.05 -19.70 45.07
C ALA A 404 1.73 -20.38 44.71
N LEU A 405 0.79 -19.61 44.15
CA LEU A 405 -0.52 -20.10 43.70
C LEU A 405 -0.42 -21.03 42.50
N SER A 406 0.53 -20.84 41.59
CA SER A 406 0.70 -21.69 40.42
C SER A 406 0.99 -23.15 40.76
N VAL A 407 1.73 -23.39 41.86
CA VAL A 407 1.98 -24.74 42.34
C VAL A 407 0.69 -25.42 42.84
N GLU A 408 -0.17 -24.66 43.50
CA GLU A 408 -1.47 -25.15 43.98
C GLU A 408 -2.43 -25.37 42.81
N LEU A 409 -2.44 -24.44 41.82
CA LEU A 409 -3.26 -24.49 40.60
C LEU A 409 -2.96 -25.77 39.81
N VAL A 410 -1.69 -26.06 39.56
CA VAL A 410 -1.28 -27.31 38.87
C VAL A 410 -1.71 -28.55 39.63
N ALA A 411 -1.57 -28.53 40.97
CA ALA A 411 -1.92 -29.70 41.79
C ALA A 411 -3.43 -29.99 41.89
N GLN A 412 -4.27 -28.93 41.88
CA GLN A 412 -5.70 -29.02 42.11
C GLN A 412 -6.55 -28.96 40.82
N GLY A 413 -6.02 -28.40 39.78
CA GLY A 413 -6.75 -28.03 38.57
C GLY A 413 -7.60 -26.75 38.75
N ALA A 414 -8.01 -26.12 37.65
CA ALA A 414 -8.64 -24.79 37.65
C ALA A 414 -9.90 -24.70 38.53
N GLN A 415 -10.80 -25.69 38.45
CA GLN A 415 -12.07 -25.65 39.17
C GLN A 415 -11.88 -25.72 40.69
N ASN A 416 -11.13 -26.72 41.18
CA ASN A 416 -10.90 -26.88 42.61
C ASN A 416 -10.09 -25.71 43.20
N PHE A 417 -9.15 -25.21 42.41
CA PHE A 417 -8.36 -24.04 42.77
C PHE A 417 -9.22 -22.78 42.88
N SER A 418 -10.12 -22.56 41.90
CA SER A 418 -11.09 -21.48 41.92
C SER A 418 -11.95 -21.52 43.19
N ASP A 419 -12.51 -22.68 43.51
CA ASP A 419 -13.34 -22.87 44.70
C ASP A 419 -12.56 -22.64 46.00
N ALA A 420 -11.28 -23.00 46.05
CA ALA A 420 -10.42 -22.84 47.21
C ALA A 420 -9.92 -21.42 47.43
N GLN A 421 -9.54 -20.72 46.38
CA GLN A 421 -8.91 -19.38 46.45
C GLN A 421 -9.92 -18.25 46.20
N GLY A 422 -11.12 -18.55 45.68
CA GLY A 422 -12.13 -17.54 45.31
C GLY A 422 -11.76 -16.74 44.04
N LEU A 423 -10.79 -17.21 43.27
CA LEU A 423 -10.37 -16.62 41.99
C LEU A 423 -11.15 -17.27 40.86
N VAL A 424 -11.85 -16.49 40.05
CA VAL A 424 -12.66 -17.01 38.93
C VAL A 424 -11.82 -17.02 37.66
N PRO A 425 -11.64 -18.17 37.02
CA PRO A 425 -10.93 -18.23 35.75
C PRO A 425 -11.78 -17.74 34.59
N GLU A 426 -11.14 -17.16 33.60
CA GLU A 426 -11.68 -17.02 32.25
C GLU A 426 -11.15 -18.17 31.42
N SER A 427 -12.06 -19.03 30.92
CA SER A 427 -11.66 -20.23 30.18
C SER A 427 -11.68 -19.97 28.67
N PHE A 428 -10.58 -20.27 28.02
CA PHE A 428 -10.41 -20.17 26.59
C PHE A 428 -10.30 -21.58 25.99
N GLN A 429 -11.03 -21.78 24.90
CA GLN A 429 -11.06 -23.06 24.19
C GLN A 429 -10.79 -22.84 22.71
N SER A 430 -10.14 -23.80 22.08
CA SER A 430 -9.88 -23.79 20.64
C SER A 430 -9.12 -22.57 20.13
N VAL A 431 -8.19 -22.05 20.93
CA VAL A 431 -7.32 -20.93 20.54
C VAL A 431 -6.16 -21.47 19.69
N THR A 432 -5.95 -20.88 18.54
CA THR A 432 -4.86 -21.23 17.62
C THR A 432 -3.81 -20.13 17.55
N ARG A 433 -2.68 -20.37 16.86
CA ARG A 433 -1.65 -19.34 16.65
C ARG A 433 -2.09 -18.22 15.68
N LEU A 434 -3.24 -18.39 15.04
CA LEU A 434 -3.84 -17.37 14.17
C LEU A 434 -4.77 -16.42 14.93
N ASP A 435 -5.09 -16.75 16.18
CA ASP A 435 -6.01 -15.96 17.01
C ASP A 435 -5.27 -14.91 17.86
N SER A 436 -6.04 -13.92 18.28
CA SER A 436 -5.64 -12.96 19.30
C SER A 436 -6.65 -12.95 20.43
N VAL A 437 -6.18 -12.92 21.66
CA VAL A 437 -7.01 -12.87 22.86
C VAL A 437 -6.79 -11.50 23.53
N ALA A 438 -7.84 -10.68 23.55
CA ALA A 438 -7.72 -9.28 23.97
C ALA A 438 -7.19 -9.07 25.38
N GLN A 439 -7.45 -10.03 26.30
CA GLN A 439 -7.02 -9.98 27.69
C GLN A 439 -5.60 -10.53 27.90
N VAL A 440 -5.00 -11.16 26.89
CA VAL A 440 -3.69 -11.80 27.00
C VAL A 440 -2.69 -11.10 26.11
N PRO A 441 -1.61 -10.50 26.66
CA PRO A 441 -0.55 -9.92 25.85
C PRO A 441 0.04 -10.95 24.86
N ALA A 442 0.33 -10.52 23.64
CA ALA A 442 0.84 -11.42 22.59
C ALA A 442 2.06 -12.27 23.00
N PRO A 443 3.07 -11.74 23.74
CA PRO A 443 4.18 -12.56 24.22
C PRO A 443 3.77 -13.65 25.24
N MET A 444 2.73 -13.36 26.04
CA MET A 444 2.19 -14.34 26.98
C MET A 444 1.40 -15.41 26.23
N LEU A 445 0.58 -15.02 25.25
CA LEU A 445 -0.18 -15.96 24.43
C LEU A 445 0.76 -16.93 23.72
N GLU A 446 1.83 -16.45 23.09
CA GLU A 446 2.85 -17.29 22.47
C GLU A 446 3.50 -18.28 23.45
N SER A 447 3.74 -17.82 24.70
CA SER A 447 4.25 -18.69 25.76
C SER A 447 3.24 -19.76 26.17
N ILE A 448 1.95 -19.42 26.23
CA ILE A 448 0.86 -20.36 26.52
C ILE A 448 0.76 -21.43 25.41
N LEU A 449 0.72 -21.00 24.15
CA LEU A 449 0.60 -21.87 22.98
C LEU A 449 1.83 -22.76 22.72
N SER A 450 2.92 -22.50 23.44
CA SER A 450 4.17 -23.28 23.35
C SER A 450 4.46 -24.11 24.60
N ALA A 451 3.64 -23.99 25.64
CA ALA A 451 3.85 -24.67 26.91
C ALA A 451 3.15 -26.03 26.94
N ASP A 452 3.72 -26.95 27.72
CA ASP A 452 3.13 -28.28 27.91
C ASP A 452 1.82 -28.21 28.72
N ALA A 453 0.85 -29.08 28.38
CA ALA A 453 -0.40 -29.19 29.11
C ALA A 453 -0.16 -29.47 30.61
N GLY A 454 -0.97 -28.88 31.48
CA GLY A 454 -0.85 -28.99 32.92
C GLY A 454 0.23 -28.10 33.55
N THR A 455 0.90 -27.25 32.75
CA THR A 455 1.84 -26.24 33.25
C THR A 455 1.17 -24.86 33.38
N THR A 456 1.85 -23.94 34.06
CA THR A 456 1.36 -22.57 34.21
C THR A 456 2.29 -21.57 33.57
N VAL A 457 1.70 -20.56 32.87
CA VAL A 457 2.39 -19.39 32.35
C VAL A 457 1.96 -18.17 33.15
N ILE A 458 2.92 -17.38 33.61
CA ILE A 458 2.69 -16.18 34.44
C ILE A 458 3.30 -14.97 33.75
N ASN A 459 2.55 -13.87 33.67
CA ASN A 459 3.02 -12.61 33.12
C ASN A 459 2.46 -11.43 33.93
N ILE A 460 3.13 -10.27 33.83
CA ILE A 460 2.66 -8.98 34.35
C ILE A 460 2.13 -8.16 33.17
N ALA A 461 0.93 -7.62 33.32
CA ALA A 461 0.33 -6.70 32.37
C ALA A 461 -0.49 -5.65 33.13
N ASP A 462 -0.26 -4.38 32.85
CA ASP A 462 -1.02 -3.23 33.39
C ASP A 462 -1.16 -3.23 34.92
N GLY A 463 -0.08 -3.61 35.64
CA GLY A 463 -0.06 -3.66 37.12
C GLY A 463 -0.84 -4.84 37.71
N GLN A 464 -1.25 -5.80 36.90
CA GLN A 464 -1.89 -7.06 37.28
C GLN A 464 -0.98 -8.23 36.92
N VAL A 465 -1.18 -9.36 37.57
CA VAL A 465 -0.52 -10.61 37.19
C VAL A 465 -1.52 -11.56 36.57
N LEU A 466 -1.26 -11.95 35.35
CA LEU A 466 -1.98 -12.96 34.61
C LEU A 466 -1.33 -14.33 34.85
N MET A 467 -2.12 -15.34 35.20
CA MET A 467 -1.66 -16.71 35.43
C MET A 467 -2.55 -17.66 34.64
N ALA A 468 -2.01 -18.30 33.62
CA ALA A 468 -2.73 -19.24 32.78
C ALA A 468 -2.36 -20.70 33.15
N LEU A 469 -3.34 -21.55 33.36
CA LEU A 469 -3.15 -23.00 33.39
C LEU A 469 -3.39 -23.56 31.99
N VAL A 470 -2.37 -24.15 31.40
CA VAL A 470 -2.43 -24.70 30.04
C VAL A 470 -3.18 -26.04 30.06
N GLY A 471 -4.18 -26.16 29.22
CA GLY A 471 -4.98 -27.39 29.04
C GLY A 471 -4.41 -28.31 27.96
N GLU A 472 -5.20 -29.32 27.62
CA GLU A 472 -4.82 -30.27 26.59
C GLU A 472 -4.97 -29.65 25.20
N ASP A 473 -4.03 -29.96 24.32
CA ASP A 473 -4.06 -29.55 22.92
C ASP A 473 -4.95 -30.52 22.11
N GLN A 474 -5.65 -29.96 21.13
CA GLN A 474 -6.41 -30.72 20.15
C GLN A 474 -5.77 -30.57 18.77
N ALA A 475 -5.49 -31.69 18.13
CA ALA A 475 -5.00 -31.72 16.77
C ALA A 475 -6.02 -31.06 15.82
N PRO A 476 -5.55 -30.36 14.78
CA PRO A 476 -6.45 -29.77 13.80
C PRO A 476 -7.29 -30.84 13.09
N ASP A 477 -8.60 -30.58 12.94
CA ASP A 477 -9.49 -31.43 12.17
C ASP A 477 -9.51 -30.98 10.70
N PRO A 478 -9.03 -31.79 9.75
CA PRO A 478 -9.07 -31.45 8.33
C PRO A 478 -10.50 -31.28 7.76
N ALA A 479 -11.52 -31.80 8.47
CA ALA A 479 -12.92 -31.65 8.08
C ALA A 479 -13.52 -30.29 8.51
N ASP A 480 -12.84 -29.59 9.43
CA ASP A 480 -13.21 -28.25 9.80
C ASP A 480 -12.99 -27.26 8.65
N GLU A 481 -13.92 -26.33 8.46
CA GLU A 481 -13.88 -25.40 7.33
C GLU A 481 -12.65 -24.48 7.36
N GLN A 482 -12.28 -23.97 8.53
CA GLN A 482 -11.12 -23.06 8.68
C GLN A 482 -9.81 -23.83 8.43
N THR A 483 -9.67 -25.01 9.03
CA THR A 483 -8.52 -25.90 8.80
C THR A 483 -8.42 -26.29 7.32
N GLY A 484 -9.54 -26.62 6.69
CA GLY A 484 -9.59 -26.92 5.26
C GLY A 484 -9.21 -25.75 4.36
N GLN A 485 -9.55 -24.52 4.74
CA GLN A 485 -9.10 -23.30 4.03
C GLN A 485 -7.59 -23.06 4.21
N LEU A 486 -7.07 -23.25 5.42
CA LEU A 486 -5.64 -23.13 5.70
C LEU A 486 -4.82 -24.15 4.91
N ILE A 487 -5.27 -25.42 4.85
CA ILE A 487 -4.61 -26.46 4.05
C ILE A 487 -4.51 -26.03 2.59
N ARG A 488 -5.59 -25.55 1.99
CA ARG A 488 -5.58 -25.08 0.60
C ARG A 488 -4.63 -23.90 0.39
N ALA A 489 -4.65 -22.94 1.30
CA ALA A 489 -3.76 -21.77 1.21
C ALA A 489 -2.27 -22.16 1.35
N VAL A 490 -1.94 -23.07 2.25
CA VAL A 490 -0.58 -23.61 2.42
C VAL A 490 -0.14 -24.39 1.19
N ASP A 491 -1.00 -25.27 0.65
CA ASP A 491 -0.69 -26.04 -0.56
C ASP A 491 -0.48 -25.12 -1.77
N GLU A 492 -1.30 -24.10 -1.95
CA GLU A 492 -1.17 -23.14 -3.05
C GLU A 492 0.10 -22.31 -2.91
N GLN A 493 0.33 -21.73 -1.75
CA GLN A 493 1.48 -20.82 -1.53
C GLN A 493 2.81 -21.56 -1.61
N ILE A 494 2.93 -22.71 -0.93
CA ILE A 494 4.18 -23.48 -0.93
C ILE A 494 4.39 -24.20 -2.25
N GLY A 495 3.33 -24.75 -2.84
CA GLY A 495 3.40 -25.35 -4.17
C GLY A 495 3.89 -24.34 -5.22
N ALA A 496 3.37 -23.12 -5.21
CA ALA A 496 3.81 -22.05 -6.09
C ALA A 496 5.28 -21.65 -5.84
N ALA A 497 5.69 -21.52 -4.57
CA ALA A 497 7.07 -21.20 -4.21
C ALA A 497 8.05 -22.29 -4.66
N LEU A 498 7.73 -23.54 -4.43
CA LEU A 498 8.55 -24.68 -4.88
C LEU A 498 8.63 -24.77 -6.40
N ALA A 499 7.50 -24.52 -7.08
CA ALA A 499 7.47 -24.48 -8.54
C ALA A 499 8.38 -23.37 -9.10
N GLN A 500 8.37 -22.21 -8.46
CA GLN A 500 9.27 -21.10 -8.81
C GLN A 500 10.74 -21.46 -8.57
N ASP A 501 11.06 -22.04 -7.42
CA ASP A 501 12.43 -22.46 -7.09
C ASP A 501 12.95 -23.49 -8.09
N VAL A 502 12.15 -24.49 -8.43
CA VAL A 502 12.52 -25.52 -9.41
C VAL A 502 12.79 -24.88 -10.79
N TYR A 503 11.92 -23.94 -11.19
CA TYR A 503 12.12 -23.21 -12.44
C TYR A 503 13.43 -22.37 -12.42
N GLU A 504 13.72 -21.69 -11.31
CA GLU A 504 14.97 -20.92 -11.18
C GLU A 504 16.20 -21.83 -11.20
N TYR A 505 16.18 -22.97 -10.52
CA TYR A 505 17.28 -23.94 -10.60
C TYR A 505 17.45 -24.50 -12.01
N PHE A 506 16.35 -24.79 -12.69
CA PHE A 506 16.39 -25.22 -14.09
C PHE A 506 17.01 -24.15 -14.99
N ALA A 507 16.57 -22.90 -14.86
CA ALA A 507 17.09 -21.78 -15.64
C ALA A 507 18.60 -21.56 -15.41
N ARG A 508 19.03 -21.62 -14.14
CA ARG A 508 20.47 -21.51 -13.78
C ARG A 508 21.30 -22.69 -14.32
N ALA A 509 20.74 -23.88 -14.32
CA ALA A 509 21.42 -25.04 -14.90
C ALA A 509 21.63 -24.87 -16.40
N LEU A 510 20.63 -24.35 -17.12
CA LEU A 510 20.74 -24.03 -18.56
C LEU A 510 21.76 -22.92 -18.82
N GLU A 511 21.82 -21.88 -18.00
CA GLU A 511 22.84 -20.85 -18.09
C GLU A 511 24.26 -21.43 -17.94
N ALA A 512 24.45 -22.31 -16.96
CA ALA A 512 25.76 -22.95 -16.72
C ALA A 512 26.16 -23.86 -17.88
N GLU A 513 25.21 -24.58 -18.48
CA GLU A 513 25.46 -25.47 -19.64
C GLU A 513 25.69 -24.68 -20.93
N ALA A 514 25.03 -23.53 -21.11
CA ALA A 514 25.14 -22.72 -22.32
C ALA A 514 26.52 -22.09 -22.55
N GLY A 515 27.40 -22.02 -21.55
CA GLY A 515 28.76 -21.52 -21.68
C GLY A 515 28.81 -20.04 -22.07
N ILE A 516 28.29 -19.16 -21.21
CA ILE A 516 28.18 -17.73 -21.47
C ILE A 516 29.54 -17.08 -21.68
N SER A 517 29.72 -16.36 -22.79
CA SER A 517 30.86 -15.48 -23.02
C SER A 517 30.42 -14.02 -23.13
N LEU A 518 30.96 -13.16 -22.26
CA LEU A 518 30.67 -11.72 -22.28
C LEU A 518 31.70 -10.99 -23.16
N ASN A 519 31.22 -10.32 -24.21
CA ASN A 519 32.09 -9.46 -25.03
C ASN A 519 32.23 -8.08 -24.35
N GLN A 520 33.19 -7.97 -23.43
CA GLN A 520 33.45 -6.75 -22.68
C GLN A 520 33.80 -5.55 -23.57
N ALA A 521 34.43 -5.80 -24.71
CA ALA A 521 34.78 -4.75 -25.68
C ALA A 521 33.50 -4.13 -26.31
N ALA A 522 32.51 -4.97 -26.65
CA ALA A 522 31.24 -4.49 -27.18
C ALA A 522 30.43 -3.72 -26.12
N ILE A 523 30.42 -4.19 -24.88
CA ILE A 523 29.77 -3.51 -23.76
C ILE A 523 30.37 -2.11 -23.53
N ASN A 524 31.71 -2.03 -23.50
CA ASN A 524 32.41 -0.75 -23.33
C ASN A 524 32.19 0.21 -24.51
N ALA A 525 32.08 -0.30 -25.74
CA ALA A 525 31.78 0.51 -26.92
C ALA A 525 30.35 1.11 -26.86
N VAL A 526 29.40 0.34 -26.36
CA VAL A 526 28.02 0.85 -26.14
C VAL A 526 28.01 1.92 -25.04
N HIS A 527 28.65 1.68 -23.89
CA HIS A 527 28.72 2.66 -22.80
C HIS A 527 29.42 3.97 -23.24
N ALA A 528 30.41 3.93 -24.10
CA ALA A 528 31.08 5.12 -24.62
C ALA A 528 30.17 5.99 -25.53
N ASN A 529 29.11 5.42 -26.09
CA ASN A 529 28.15 6.15 -26.91
C ASN A 529 27.01 6.81 -26.07
N PHE A 530 26.91 6.54 -24.78
CA PHE A 530 25.93 7.11 -23.85
C PHE A 530 26.54 8.13 -22.87
N GLN A 531 27.84 8.44 -23.01
CA GLN A 531 28.52 9.54 -22.34
C GLN A 531 28.67 10.74 -23.30
#